data_97bba035ec7ba7d71e40288ecb1b2fb3
#
_entry.id   97bba035ec7ba7d71e40288ecb1b2fb3
#
_cell.length_a   1.000
_cell.length_b   1.000
_cell.length_c   1.000
_cell.angle_alpha   90.00
_cell.angle_beta   90.00
_cell.angle_gamma   90.00
#
_symmetry.space_group_name_H-M   'P 1'
#
loop_
_entity.id
_entity.type
_entity.pdbx_description
1 polymer ?
#
loop_
_entity_poly.entity_id
_entity_poly.type
_entity_poly.pdbx_seq_one_letter_code
_entity_poly.pdbx_strand_id
1 'polypeptide(L)'
;MKRLTLILLTLFISSLAFSQKKSYKDSLQDFITDYVETHGVVKGNDKKSLQFYPINEKFRFNCRFEKIEKSPWFMMETSGLVKKSHRVYGKVYFTLNDTVVTLCVYQSQDLMKVNQLKDYLFIPFMDATTGEETYESGRYFDFSINDIKENILLVDFNKAYNPYCAYTAGYNCPVPPKENRINVAIQAGEKKYLKSTH
;
A
#
# COMPACT_ATOMS: atom_id res chain seq x y z
N MET A 1 52.30 -46.47 -39.03
CA MET A 1 51.85 -46.06 -37.70
C MET A 1 51.07 -44.77 -37.84
N LYS A 2 49.72 -44.86 -37.88
CA LYS A 2 48.86 -43.69 -38.04
C LYS A 2 48.42 -43.22 -36.65
N ARG A 3 48.78 -41.99 -36.27
CA ARG A 3 48.32 -41.36 -35.00
C ARG A 3 46.92 -40.83 -35.19
N LEU A 4 45.97 -41.38 -34.46
CA LEU A 4 44.59 -40.95 -34.39
C LEU A 4 44.48 -39.81 -33.38
N THR A 5 44.24 -38.58 -33.85
CA THR A 5 44.06 -37.42 -32.98
C THR A 5 42.59 -37.33 -32.63
N LEU A 6 42.22 -37.57 -31.35
CA LEU A 6 40.90 -37.49 -30.83
C LEU A 6 40.62 -36.01 -30.48
N ILE A 7 39.75 -35.36 -31.24
CA ILE A 7 39.26 -33.99 -30.95
C ILE A 7 38.10 -34.10 -29.99
N LEU A 8 38.28 -33.73 -28.71
CA LEU A 8 37.23 -33.57 -27.75
C LEU A 8 36.50 -32.24 -28.00
N LEU A 9 35.33 -32.32 -28.61
CA LEU A 9 34.42 -31.16 -28.78
C LEU A 9 33.65 -30.97 -27.49
N THR A 10 34.14 -30.09 -26.60
CA THR A 10 33.39 -29.67 -25.38
C THR A 10 32.25 -28.72 -25.77
N LEU A 11 31.02 -29.22 -25.80
CA LEU A 11 29.84 -28.39 -25.90
C LEU A 11 29.70 -27.56 -24.61
N PHE A 12 30.01 -26.28 -24.73
CA PHE A 12 29.71 -25.27 -23.69
C PHE A 12 28.21 -24.93 -23.79
N ILE A 13 27.37 -25.64 -23.04
CA ILE A 13 25.97 -25.29 -22.90
C ILE A 13 25.92 -24.09 -21.95
N SER A 14 25.94 -22.88 -22.49
CA SER A 14 25.63 -21.68 -21.77
C SER A 14 24.12 -21.71 -21.42
N SER A 15 23.79 -22.14 -20.21
CA SER A 15 22.47 -21.98 -19.64
C SER A 15 22.21 -20.48 -19.47
N LEU A 16 21.52 -19.88 -20.46
CA LEU A 16 20.91 -18.57 -20.33
C LEU A 16 19.85 -18.69 -19.22
N ALA A 17 20.23 -18.35 -18.00
CA ALA A 17 19.29 -18.13 -16.92
C ALA A 17 18.42 -16.93 -17.29
N PHE A 18 17.33 -17.15 -17.98
CA PHE A 18 16.27 -16.17 -18.10
C PHE A 18 15.73 -15.93 -16.71
N SER A 19 16.16 -14.84 -16.06
CA SER A 19 15.48 -14.33 -14.89
C SER A 19 14.04 -13.99 -15.32
N GLN A 20 13.13 -14.92 -15.10
CA GLN A 20 11.70 -14.69 -15.35
C GLN A 20 11.26 -13.53 -14.46
N LYS A 21 10.91 -12.40 -15.08
CA LYS A 21 10.32 -11.26 -14.38
C LYS A 21 9.06 -11.76 -13.65
N LYS A 22 9.06 -11.67 -12.32
CA LYS A 22 7.97 -12.12 -11.49
C LYS A 22 6.66 -11.48 -11.93
N SER A 23 5.58 -12.26 -12.01
CA SER A 23 4.27 -11.71 -12.38
C SER A 23 3.81 -10.68 -11.32
N TYR A 24 2.92 -9.77 -11.72
CA TYR A 24 2.31 -8.82 -10.78
C TYR A 24 1.64 -9.56 -9.61
N LYS A 25 0.88 -10.61 -9.92
CA LYS A 25 0.16 -11.42 -8.92
C LYS A 25 1.12 -12.07 -7.93
N ASP A 26 2.22 -12.66 -8.41
CA ASP A 26 3.20 -13.29 -7.53
C ASP A 26 3.92 -12.26 -6.65
N SER A 27 4.27 -11.10 -7.23
CA SER A 27 4.90 -10.00 -6.48
C SER A 27 3.99 -9.45 -5.38
N LEU A 28 2.68 -9.39 -5.64
CA LEU A 28 1.71 -8.93 -4.67
C LEU A 28 1.42 -10.00 -3.61
N GLN A 29 1.43 -11.27 -3.97
CA GLN A 29 1.31 -12.37 -3.01
C GLN A 29 2.48 -12.37 -2.02
N ASP A 30 3.71 -12.10 -2.48
CA ASP A 30 4.85 -11.94 -1.59
C ASP A 30 4.69 -10.74 -0.67
N PHE A 31 4.23 -9.60 -1.21
CA PHE A 31 3.94 -8.42 -0.39
C PHE A 31 2.94 -8.74 0.74
N ILE A 32 1.84 -9.44 0.42
CA ILE A 32 0.83 -9.84 1.41
C ILE A 32 1.44 -10.81 2.44
N THR A 33 2.24 -11.77 1.98
CA THR A 33 2.90 -12.74 2.86
C THR A 33 3.86 -12.03 3.82
N ASP A 34 4.73 -11.16 3.29
CA ASP A 34 5.66 -10.37 4.11
C ASP A 34 4.92 -9.47 5.10
N TYR A 35 3.87 -8.78 4.68
CA TYR A 35 3.02 -7.97 5.55
C TYR A 35 2.46 -8.78 6.72
N VAL A 36 1.92 -9.97 6.47
CA VAL A 36 1.38 -10.86 7.50
C VAL A 36 2.49 -11.36 8.41
N GLU A 37 3.63 -11.80 7.87
CA GLU A 37 4.75 -12.34 8.63
C GLU A 37 5.42 -11.30 9.52
N THR A 38 5.57 -10.08 9.02
CA THR A 38 6.26 -8.98 9.71
C THR A 38 5.32 -8.09 10.53
N HIS A 39 4.00 -8.34 10.51
CA HIS A 39 3.00 -7.46 11.11
C HIS A 39 3.35 -7.04 12.54
N GLY A 40 3.37 -5.70 12.78
CA GLY A 40 3.89 -5.10 14.01
C GLY A 40 3.08 -5.43 15.27
N VAL A 41 1.76 -5.54 15.16
CA VAL A 41 0.81 -5.62 16.29
C VAL A 41 0.23 -7.02 16.41
N VAL A 42 -0.30 -7.61 15.33
CA VAL A 42 -0.89 -8.95 15.36
C VAL A 42 0.22 -10.01 15.40
N LYS A 43 0.17 -10.93 16.36
CA LYS A 43 1.23 -11.90 16.63
C LYS A 43 0.70 -13.35 16.65
N GLY A 44 1.62 -14.27 16.43
CA GLY A 44 1.36 -15.71 16.56
C GLY A 44 0.19 -16.20 15.70
N ASN A 45 -0.71 -16.98 16.31
CA ASN A 45 -1.86 -17.57 15.62
C ASN A 45 -2.89 -16.54 15.15
N ASP A 46 -2.96 -15.36 15.78
CA ASP A 46 -3.91 -14.30 15.41
C ASP A 46 -3.63 -13.75 14.00
N LYS A 47 -2.42 -13.93 13.46
CA LYS A 47 -2.05 -13.57 12.08
C LYS A 47 -2.95 -14.24 11.02
N LYS A 48 -3.53 -15.40 11.32
CA LYS A 48 -4.48 -16.10 10.44
C LYS A 48 -5.77 -15.31 10.21
N SER A 49 -6.06 -14.33 11.08
CA SER A 49 -7.22 -13.45 10.97
C SER A 49 -6.94 -12.19 10.12
N LEU A 50 -5.69 -11.97 9.70
CA LEU A 50 -5.35 -10.97 8.70
C LEU A 50 -5.76 -11.48 7.32
N GLN A 51 -6.85 -10.94 6.80
CA GLN A 51 -7.44 -11.38 5.54
C GLN A 51 -7.40 -10.26 4.50
N PHE A 52 -7.18 -10.66 3.25
CA PHE A 52 -7.18 -9.78 2.09
C PHE A 52 -8.24 -10.20 1.09
N TYR A 53 -8.70 -9.25 0.28
CA TYR A 53 -9.48 -9.59 -0.90
C TYR A 53 -8.62 -10.36 -1.92
N PRO A 54 -9.24 -11.12 -2.82
CA PRO A 54 -8.53 -11.66 -3.97
C PRO A 54 -7.85 -10.56 -4.78
N ILE A 55 -6.61 -10.81 -5.22
CA ILE A 55 -5.84 -9.86 -6.02
C ILE A 55 -6.60 -9.50 -7.30
N ASN A 56 -6.82 -8.20 -7.52
CA ASN A 56 -7.54 -7.69 -8.67
C ASN A 56 -6.81 -6.47 -9.27
N GLU A 57 -6.22 -6.65 -10.45
CA GLU A 57 -5.46 -5.61 -11.15
C GLU A 57 -6.28 -4.40 -11.56
N LYS A 58 -7.62 -4.52 -11.62
CA LYS A 58 -8.54 -3.39 -11.87
C LYS A 58 -8.48 -2.31 -10.81
N PHE A 59 -7.96 -2.64 -9.63
CA PHE A 59 -7.76 -1.69 -8.52
C PHE A 59 -6.33 -1.17 -8.41
N ARG A 60 -5.58 -1.17 -9.51
CA ARG A 60 -4.23 -0.62 -9.63
C ARG A 60 -4.20 0.50 -10.66
N PHE A 61 -3.87 1.72 -10.24
CA PHE A 61 -3.99 2.93 -11.04
C PHE A 61 -2.67 3.70 -11.12
N ASN A 62 -2.27 4.07 -12.33
CA ASN A 62 -1.28 5.13 -12.55
C ASN A 62 -2.00 6.46 -12.42
N CYS A 63 -2.00 7.06 -11.24
CA CYS A 63 -2.71 8.27 -10.95
C CYS A 63 -1.92 9.50 -11.41
N ARG A 64 -2.56 10.46 -12.07
CA ARG A 64 -1.97 11.79 -12.24
C ARG A 64 -1.80 12.41 -10.85
N PHE A 65 -0.60 12.84 -10.54
CA PHE A 65 -0.26 13.52 -9.30
C PHE A 65 -0.15 15.02 -9.53
N GLU A 66 -0.67 15.80 -8.59
CA GLU A 66 -0.56 17.25 -8.56
C GLU A 66 -0.07 17.69 -7.18
N LYS A 67 1.12 18.27 -7.14
CA LYS A 67 1.71 18.80 -5.90
C LYS A 67 1.02 20.10 -5.49
N ILE A 68 0.82 20.32 -4.19
CA ILE A 68 0.31 21.57 -3.63
C ILE A 68 1.46 22.30 -2.93
N GLU A 69 1.97 23.36 -3.58
CA GLU A 69 3.19 24.05 -3.12
C GLU A 69 3.01 24.77 -1.78
N LYS A 70 1.85 25.39 -1.55
CA LYS A 70 1.57 26.18 -0.35
C LYS A 70 0.37 25.63 0.40
N SER A 71 0.53 24.41 0.97
CA SER A 71 -0.53 23.80 1.77
C SER A 71 -0.33 24.14 3.26
N PRO A 72 -1.36 24.66 3.94
CA PRO A 72 -1.29 24.94 5.38
C PRO A 72 -1.21 23.62 6.18
N TRP A 73 -0.56 23.70 7.33
CA TRP A 73 -0.61 22.65 8.35
C TRP A 73 -1.96 22.72 9.08
N PHE A 74 -2.55 21.58 9.35
CA PHE A 74 -3.79 21.46 10.12
C PHE A 74 -3.74 20.26 11.06
N MET A 75 -4.58 20.27 12.08
CA MET A 75 -4.68 19.17 13.04
C MET A 75 -5.67 18.12 12.51
N MET A 76 -5.14 16.98 12.03
CA MET A 76 -5.94 15.85 11.58
C MET A 76 -6.50 15.09 12.76
N GLU A 77 -7.79 14.76 12.71
CA GLU A 77 -8.45 13.91 13.69
C GLU A 77 -7.84 12.52 13.71
N THR A 78 -7.83 11.88 14.88
CA THR A 78 -7.38 10.51 15.05
C THR A 78 -8.44 9.67 15.77
N SER A 79 -8.26 8.36 15.78
CA SER A 79 -9.10 7.43 16.56
C SER A 79 -8.95 7.58 18.07
N GLY A 80 -7.96 8.34 18.54
CA GLY A 80 -7.71 8.63 19.94
C GLY A 80 -7.89 10.10 20.27
N LEU A 81 -7.35 10.53 21.41
CA LEU A 81 -7.50 11.91 21.91
C LEU A 81 -6.48 12.89 21.30
N VAL A 82 -5.38 12.39 20.73
CA VAL A 82 -4.26 13.21 20.23
C VAL A 82 -4.42 13.43 18.76
N LYS A 83 -4.71 14.68 18.35
CA LYS A 83 -4.65 15.09 16.95
C LYS A 83 -3.19 15.20 16.48
N LYS A 84 -2.96 14.98 15.18
CA LYS A 84 -1.62 15.03 14.59
C LYS A 84 -1.56 16.08 13.49
N SER A 85 -0.47 16.86 13.46
CA SER A 85 -0.28 17.90 12.46
C SER A 85 0.10 17.32 11.10
N HIS A 86 -0.72 17.61 10.09
CA HIS A 86 -0.55 17.18 8.70
C HIS A 86 -0.75 18.34 7.73
N ARG A 87 -0.27 18.16 6.51
CA ARG A 87 -0.64 19.00 5.36
C ARG A 87 -1.03 18.15 4.18
N VAL A 88 -1.81 18.70 3.26
CA VAL A 88 -2.03 18.10 1.95
C VAL A 88 -0.77 18.34 1.11
N TYR A 89 0.03 17.31 0.88
CA TYR A 89 1.23 17.39 0.05
C TYR A 89 0.91 17.50 -1.43
N GLY A 90 -0.16 16.81 -1.85
CA GLY A 90 -0.64 16.81 -3.23
C GLY A 90 -1.96 16.08 -3.35
N LYS A 91 -2.39 15.90 -4.59
CA LYS A 91 -3.60 15.14 -4.94
C LYS A 91 -3.29 14.12 -6.02
N VAL A 92 -3.97 13.00 -5.98
CA VAL A 92 -3.97 12.00 -7.04
C VAL A 92 -5.34 11.92 -7.68
N TYR A 93 -5.35 11.72 -9.00
CA TYR A 93 -6.55 11.64 -9.82
C TYR A 93 -6.51 10.37 -10.65
N PHE A 94 -7.57 9.61 -10.62
CA PHE A 94 -7.75 8.40 -11.44
C PHE A 94 -9.23 8.20 -11.79
N THR A 95 -9.51 7.35 -12.75
CA THR A 95 -10.88 7.01 -13.15
C THR A 95 -11.24 5.61 -12.65
N LEU A 96 -12.35 5.51 -11.95
CA LEU A 96 -12.94 4.26 -11.47
C LEU A 96 -14.41 4.21 -11.87
N ASN A 97 -14.82 3.21 -12.65
CA ASN A 97 -16.18 3.08 -13.18
C ASN A 97 -16.69 4.38 -13.81
N ASP A 98 -15.91 4.91 -14.75
CA ASP A 98 -16.18 6.16 -15.50
C ASP A 98 -16.30 7.43 -14.64
N THR A 99 -16.00 7.34 -13.35
CA THR A 99 -16.02 8.47 -12.42
C THR A 99 -14.58 8.87 -12.08
N VAL A 100 -14.28 10.17 -12.17
CA VAL A 100 -13.00 10.72 -11.71
C VAL A 100 -13.01 10.75 -10.19
N VAL A 101 -12.07 10.02 -9.60
CA VAL A 101 -11.80 10.01 -8.16
C VAL A 101 -10.59 10.88 -7.86
N THR A 102 -10.68 11.67 -6.80
CA THR A 102 -9.59 12.48 -6.28
C THR A 102 -9.30 12.07 -4.85
N LEU A 103 -8.03 11.84 -4.52
CA LEU A 103 -7.58 11.62 -3.14
C LEU A 103 -6.46 12.60 -2.80
N CYS A 104 -6.52 13.14 -1.60
CA CYS A 104 -5.44 13.94 -1.02
C CYS A 104 -4.33 13.02 -0.49
N VAL A 105 -3.10 13.37 -0.81
CA VAL A 105 -1.87 12.75 -0.28
C VAL A 105 -1.38 13.62 0.87
N TYR A 106 -1.17 13.04 2.04
CA TYR A 106 -0.80 13.78 3.24
C TYR A 106 0.64 13.55 3.64
N GLN A 107 1.21 14.58 4.27
CA GLN A 107 2.53 14.54 4.91
C GLN A 107 2.39 14.90 6.38
N SER A 108 3.01 14.12 7.26
CA SER A 108 3.02 14.35 8.70
C SER A 108 4.17 15.28 9.11
N GLN A 109 3.86 16.32 9.91
CA GLN A 109 4.86 17.23 10.41
C GLN A 109 5.87 16.55 11.36
N ASP A 110 5.41 15.57 12.13
CA ASP A 110 6.26 14.87 13.09
C ASP A 110 7.18 13.86 12.40
N LEU A 111 6.67 13.14 11.40
CA LEU A 111 7.48 12.17 10.65
C LEU A 111 8.56 12.87 9.80
N MET A 112 8.31 14.08 9.30
CA MET A 112 9.31 14.87 8.59
C MET A 112 10.57 15.18 9.43
N LYS A 113 10.46 15.19 10.75
CA LYS A 113 11.59 15.43 11.68
C LYS A 113 12.47 14.19 11.86
N VAL A 114 12.00 13.02 11.42
CA VAL A 114 12.72 11.74 11.50
C VAL A 114 13.43 11.51 10.16
N ASN A 115 14.75 11.44 10.15
CA ASN A 115 15.55 11.35 8.92
C ASN A 115 15.09 10.22 7.96
N GLN A 116 14.76 9.06 8.50
CA GLN A 116 14.32 7.90 7.71
C GLN A 116 12.89 8.06 7.14
N LEU A 117 12.10 8.98 7.70
CA LEU A 117 10.67 9.19 7.38
C LEU A 117 10.37 10.58 6.82
N LYS A 118 11.39 11.41 6.56
CA LYS A 118 11.22 12.78 6.06
C LYS A 118 10.46 12.86 4.73
N ASP A 119 10.61 11.83 3.90
CA ASP A 119 9.99 11.72 2.58
C ASP A 119 8.69 10.88 2.62
N TYR A 120 8.23 10.49 3.81
CA TYR A 120 7.04 9.69 3.99
C TYR A 120 5.77 10.47 3.66
N LEU A 121 4.91 9.86 2.86
CA LEU A 121 3.58 10.31 2.49
C LEU A 121 2.59 9.19 2.74
N PHE A 122 1.33 9.53 2.97
CA PHE A 122 0.28 8.52 3.07
C PHE A 122 -1.05 9.01 2.49
N ILE A 123 -1.90 8.06 2.12
CA ILE A 123 -3.27 8.31 1.70
C ILE A 123 -4.19 7.51 2.62
N PRO A 124 -4.80 8.12 3.64
CA PRO A 124 -5.90 7.51 4.36
C PRO A 124 -7.17 7.65 3.53
N PHE A 125 -8.00 6.60 3.43
CA PHE A 125 -9.23 6.67 2.67
C PHE A 125 -10.35 5.83 3.28
N MET A 126 -11.59 6.17 2.95
CA MET A 126 -12.78 5.38 3.16
C MET A 126 -13.45 5.11 1.82
N ASP A 127 -14.12 3.98 1.71
CA ASP A 127 -14.90 3.61 0.53
C ASP A 127 -16.24 2.97 0.91
N ALA A 128 -17.02 2.51 -0.05
CA ALA A 128 -18.33 1.91 0.24
C ALA A 128 -18.27 0.55 0.97
N THR A 129 -17.07 -0.04 1.15
CA THR A 129 -16.90 -1.26 1.97
C THR A 129 -16.60 -0.94 3.44
N THR A 130 -16.33 0.34 3.75
CA THR A 130 -15.91 0.78 5.09
C THR A 130 -17.00 0.55 6.13
N GLY A 131 -16.64 -0.13 7.23
CA GLY A 131 -17.56 -0.49 8.31
C GLY A 131 -18.21 -1.86 8.13
N GLU A 132 -18.44 -2.30 6.91
CA GLU A 132 -19.02 -3.60 6.58
C GLU A 132 -17.93 -4.66 6.36
N GLU A 133 -17.31 -4.63 5.19
CA GLU A 133 -16.29 -5.61 4.78
C GLU A 133 -14.86 -5.20 5.17
N THR A 134 -14.63 -3.89 5.39
CA THR A 134 -13.34 -3.31 5.79
C THR A 134 -13.46 -2.52 7.09
N TYR A 135 -12.32 -2.11 7.66
CA TYR A 135 -12.26 -1.43 8.96
C TYR A 135 -13.08 -0.11 8.95
N GLU A 136 -13.86 0.12 10.02
CA GLU A 136 -14.82 1.22 10.14
C GLU A 136 -14.18 2.63 10.12
N SER A 137 -12.89 2.75 10.44
CA SER A 137 -12.17 4.03 10.39
C SER A 137 -11.30 4.17 9.13
N GLY A 138 -11.52 3.33 8.12
CA GLY A 138 -10.83 3.40 6.85
C GLY A 138 -9.49 2.66 6.80
N ARG A 139 -8.84 2.73 5.63
CA ARG A 139 -7.57 2.06 5.31
C ARG A 139 -6.55 3.05 4.78
N TYR A 140 -5.28 2.61 4.70
CA TYR A 140 -4.16 3.46 4.33
C TYR A 140 -3.33 2.89 3.20
N PHE A 141 -2.58 3.79 2.56
CA PHE A 141 -1.41 3.51 1.73
C PHE A 141 -0.24 4.32 2.22
N ASP A 142 0.94 3.74 2.16
CA ASP A 142 2.20 4.41 2.42
C ASP A 142 2.97 4.64 1.12
N PHE A 143 3.58 5.81 1.03
CA PHE A 143 4.40 6.22 -0.09
C PHE A 143 5.62 7.00 0.38
N SER A 144 6.60 7.08 -0.50
CA SER A 144 7.69 8.07 -0.42
C SER A 144 7.47 9.16 -1.47
N ILE A 145 8.00 10.35 -1.22
CA ILE A 145 8.12 11.39 -2.25
C ILE A 145 8.79 10.82 -3.52
N ASN A 146 9.73 9.89 -3.32
CA ASN A 146 10.45 9.24 -4.40
C ASN A 146 9.62 8.27 -5.25
N ASP A 147 8.42 7.91 -4.84
CA ASP A 147 7.50 7.07 -5.64
C ASP A 147 6.77 7.89 -6.71
N ILE A 148 6.78 9.21 -6.57
CA ILE A 148 6.20 10.12 -7.56
C ILE A 148 7.19 10.29 -8.71
N LYS A 149 6.84 9.82 -9.91
CA LYS A 149 7.65 9.91 -11.11
C LYS A 149 6.89 10.65 -12.21
N GLU A 150 7.48 11.69 -12.76
CA GLU A 150 6.89 12.43 -13.90
C GLU A 150 5.42 12.85 -13.65
N ASN A 151 5.11 13.28 -12.42
CA ASN A 151 3.74 13.58 -11.97
C ASN A 151 2.77 12.39 -12.03
N ILE A 152 3.29 11.17 -11.90
CA ILE A 152 2.50 9.95 -11.75
C ILE A 152 2.82 9.31 -10.40
N LEU A 153 1.79 8.88 -9.68
CA LEU A 153 1.88 8.03 -8.50
C LEU A 153 1.08 6.75 -8.76
N LEU A 154 1.74 5.62 -8.60
CA LEU A 154 1.07 4.31 -8.70
C LEU A 154 0.33 4.02 -7.40
N VAL A 155 -1.00 4.07 -7.42
CA VAL A 155 -1.86 3.67 -6.31
C VAL A 155 -2.43 2.29 -6.56
N ASP A 156 -2.05 1.33 -5.73
CA ASP A 156 -2.47 -0.06 -5.82
C ASP A 156 -3.31 -0.44 -4.60
N PHE A 157 -4.63 -0.43 -4.74
CA PHE A 157 -5.56 -0.73 -3.66
C PHE A 157 -5.43 -2.16 -3.12
N ASN A 158 -4.82 -3.08 -3.86
CA ASN A 158 -4.51 -4.41 -3.34
C ASN A 158 -3.48 -4.38 -2.20
N LYS A 159 -2.77 -3.27 -2.03
CA LYS A 159 -1.82 -3.02 -0.93
C LYS A 159 -2.40 -2.19 0.20
N ALA A 160 -3.68 -1.80 0.12
CA ALA A 160 -4.34 -1.07 1.19
C ALA A 160 -4.38 -1.89 2.47
N TYR A 161 -4.06 -1.28 3.60
CA TYR A 161 -3.97 -1.94 4.89
C TYR A 161 -4.75 -1.19 5.99
N ASN A 162 -5.08 -1.89 7.07
CA ASN A 162 -5.75 -1.30 8.23
C ASN A 162 -4.75 -0.61 9.16
N PRO A 163 -5.10 0.56 9.75
CA PRO A 163 -4.29 1.15 10.80
C PRO A 163 -4.24 0.26 12.05
N TYR A 164 -3.22 0.42 12.88
CA TYR A 164 -3.03 -0.38 14.08
C TYR A 164 -4.22 -0.39 15.04
N CYS A 165 -5.03 0.68 15.01
CA CYS A 165 -6.27 0.77 15.78
C CYS A 165 -7.32 -0.28 15.41
N ALA A 166 -7.21 -0.89 14.22
CA ALA A 166 -8.07 -2.00 13.81
C ALA A 166 -7.81 -3.29 14.62
N TYR A 167 -6.63 -3.42 15.22
CA TYR A 167 -6.20 -4.65 15.89
C TYR A 167 -6.10 -4.51 17.41
N THR A 168 -5.84 -3.30 17.91
CA THR A 168 -5.67 -3.05 19.33
C THR A 168 -5.91 -1.58 19.69
N ALA A 169 -6.31 -1.33 20.91
CA ALA A 169 -6.47 0.02 21.46
C ALA A 169 -5.11 0.68 21.77
N GLY A 170 -5.13 1.99 22.06
CA GLY A 170 -3.96 2.74 22.52
C GLY A 170 -3.20 3.50 21.44
N TYR A 171 -3.58 3.36 20.15
CA TYR A 171 -3.02 4.13 19.05
C TYR A 171 -3.86 5.39 18.75
N ASN A 172 -3.23 6.40 18.17
CA ASN A 172 -3.89 7.60 17.64
C ASN A 172 -3.73 7.57 16.10
N CYS A 173 -4.58 6.80 15.44
CA CYS A 173 -4.51 6.59 14.00
C CYS A 173 -5.29 7.70 13.27
N PRO A 174 -4.72 8.38 12.27
CA PRO A 174 -5.40 9.42 11.51
C PRO A 174 -6.72 8.93 10.92
N VAL A 175 -7.81 9.65 11.15
CA VAL A 175 -9.11 9.36 10.50
C VAL A 175 -9.11 9.99 9.11
N PRO A 176 -9.47 9.25 8.05
CA PRO A 176 -9.52 9.80 6.70
C PRO A 176 -10.44 11.02 6.63
N PRO A 177 -9.95 12.19 6.19
CA PRO A 177 -10.80 13.35 5.98
C PRO A 177 -11.87 13.10 4.89
N LYS A 178 -12.92 13.92 4.91
CA LYS A 178 -14.07 13.75 3.98
C LYS A 178 -13.66 13.77 2.50
N GLU A 179 -12.59 14.49 2.18
CA GLU A 179 -12.02 14.59 0.83
C GLU A 179 -11.48 13.25 0.31
N ASN A 180 -11.18 12.31 1.22
CA ASN A 180 -10.67 10.98 0.90
C ASN A 180 -11.74 9.88 1.07
N ARG A 181 -12.99 10.22 0.87
CA ARG A 181 -14.12 9.27 0.83
C ARG A 181 -14.50 8.96 -0.62
N ILE A 182 -14.47 7.68 -0.96
CA ILE A 182 -14.83 7.16 -2.28
C ILE A 182 -16.21 6.50 -2.17
N ASN A 183 -17.19 6.94 -2.98
CA ASN A 183 -18.54 6.40 -2.94
C ASN A 183 -18.72 5.11 -3.76
N VAL A 184 -17.63 4.39 -4.01
CA VAL A 184 -17.60 3.12 -4.75
C VAL A 184 -16.89 2.07 -3.87
N ALA A 185 -17.35 0.83 -3.92
CA ALA A 185 -16.74 -0.28 -3.20
C ALA A 185 -15.36 -0.64 -3.79
N ILE A 186 -14.33 -0.62 -2.98
CA ILE A 186 -12.97 -1.02 -3.31
C ILE A 186 -12.70 -2.39 -2.69
N GLN A 187 -13.13 -3.44 -3.38
CA GLN A 187 -12.91 -4.83 -2.95
C GLN A 187 -11.49 -5.31 -3.29
N ALA A 188 -10.51 -4.63 -2.70
CA ALA A 188 -9.08 -4.92 -2.80
C ALA A 188 -8.37 -4.54 -1.49
N GLY A 189 -7.19 -5.13 -1.21
CA GLY A 189 -6.42 -4.90 0.00
C GLY A 189 -6.96 -5.65 1.23
N GLU A 190 -6.61 -5.17 2.40
CA GLU A 190 -6.95 -5.82 3.67
C GLU A 190 -8.43 -5.65 4.03
N LYS A 191 -9.03 -6.72 4.49
CA LYS A 191 -10.42 -6.80 4.99
C LYS A 191 -10.48 -6.42 6.46
N LYS A 192 -11.70 -6.32 7.01
CA LYS A 192 -11.93 -6.12 8.45
C LYS A 192 -11.26 -7.23 9.25
N TYR A 193 -10.49 -6.84 10.24
CA TYR A 193 -9.87 -7.79 11.17
C TYR A 193 -10.93 -8.31 12.13
N LEU A 194 -11.19 -9.59 12.05
CA LEU A 194 -12.11 -10.28 12.97
C LEU A 194 -11.28 -11.23 13.80
N LYS A 195 -11.00 -10.81 15.06
CA LYS A 195 -10.31 -11.70 16.00
C LYS A 195 -11.17 -12.92 16.23
N SER A 196 -10.63 -14.11 15.95
CA SER A 196 -11.28 -15.37 16.29
C SER A 196 -11.44 -15.44 17.82
N THR A 197 -12.69 -15.37 18.30
CA THR A 197 -13.00 -15.68 19.71
C THR A 197 -12.87 -17.20 19.85
N HIS A 198 -11.78 -17.64 20.47
CA HIS A 198 -11.62 -19.02 20.95
C HIS A 198 -12.23 -19.17 22.32
#